data_a425d88b2dd6c0cf2b6dbdf9ec59928a
#
_entry.id   a425d88b2dd6c0cf2b6dbdf9ec59928a
#
_cell.length_a   1.000
_cell.length_b   1.000
_cell.length_c   1.000
_cell.angle_alpha   90.00
_cell.angle_beta   90.00
_cell.angle_gamma   90.00
#
_symmetry.space_group_name_H-M   'P 1'
#
loop_
_entity.id
_entity.type
_entity.pdbx_description
1 polymer ?
#
loop_
_entity_poly.entity_id
_entity_poly.type
_entity_poly.pdbx_seq_one_letter_code
_entity_poly.pdbx_strand_id
1 'polypeptide(L)'
;MQISDFAEFLAASPSAFHAAENVRDSLVAAGFSEDAGTEPGGHVLVQGGAVIAWWIPENPRPRMRIIGSHTDSPGLMLKPDPDVVREGFRQLAVEVYGGPILSSWFDRELRFAGRVALIDGSTHTVSTPPIARVPNPVSYTHLTLPTNREG
;
A
#
# COMPACT_ATOMS: atom_id res chain seq x y z
N MET A 1 -4.91 -4.92 -21.67
CA MET A 1 -4.08 -5.26 -20.51
C MET A 1 -4.01 -6.77 -20.43
N GLN A 2 -2.83 -7.35 -20.59
CA GLN A 2 -2.63 -8.79 -20.44
C GLN A 2 -2.45 -9.13 -18.95
N ILE A 3 -2.62 -10.41 -18.59
CA ILE A 3 -2.42 -10.86 -17.19
C ILE A 3 -0.99 -10.58 -16.72
N SER A 4 0.00 -10.68 -17.63
CA SER A 4 1.40 -10.31 -17.38
C SER A 4 1.54 -8.87 -16.90
N ASP A 5 0.93 -7.91 -17.62
CA ASP A 5 1.02 -6.48 -17.32
C ASP A 5 0.45 -6.16 -15.94
N PHE A 6 -0.65 -6.84 -15.57
CA PHE A 6 -1.26 -6.71 -14.26
C PHE A 6 -0.37 -7.29 -13.14
N ALA A 7 0.23 -8.45 -13.38
CA ALA A 7 1.16 -9.06 -12.42
C ALA A 7 2.40 -8.18 -12.20
N GLU A 8 2.95 -7.60 -13.27
CA GLU A 8 4.07 -6.66 -13.20
C GLU A 8 3.70 -5.40 -12.41
N PHE A 9 2.54 -4.81 -12.68
CA PHE A 9 2.04 -3.67 -11.92
C PHE A 9 1.93 -3.98 -10.42
N LEU A 10 1.35 -5.14 -10.05
CA LEU A 10 1.24 -5.54 -8.65
C LEU A 10 2.62 -5.74 -8.00
N ALA A 11 3.55 -6.37 -8.70
CA ALA A 11 4.91 -6.60 -8.20
C ALA A 11 5.67 -5.28 -7.98
N ALA A 12 5.46 -4.29 -8.85
CA ALA A 12 6.05 -2.96 -8.78
C ALA A 12 5.35 -2.06 -7.73
N SER A 13 4.17 -2.44 -7.23
CA SER A 13 3.32 -1.63 -6.35
C SER A 13 3.19 -2.21 -4.94
N PRO A 14 4.28 -2.41 -4.18
CA PRO A 14 4.24 -3.05 -2.86
C PRO A 14 3.64 -2.17 -1.76
N SER A 15 3.35 -0.90 -2.02
CA SER A 15 2.64 0.01 -1.12
C SER A 15 1.78 0.98 -1.92
N ALA A 16 0.85 1.67 -1.25
CA ALA A 16 0.01 2.71 -1.87
C ALA A 16 0.83 3.81 -2.53
N PHE A 17 2.00 4.15 -1.98
CA PHE A 17 2.89 5.16 -2.55
C PHE A 17 3.47 4.70 -3.90
N HIS A 18 3.97 3.47 -3.97
CA HIS A 18 4.45 2.88 -5.21
C HIS A 18 3.32 2.75 -6.24
N ALA A 19 2.12 2.33 -5.80
CA ALA A 19 0.97 2.21 -6.70
C ALA A 19 0.59 3.57 -7.32
N ALA A 20 0.56 4.63 -6.51
CA ALA A 20 0.23 5.97 -6.98
C ALA A 20 1.29 6.49 -7.98
N GLU A 21 2.58 6.29 -7.70
CA GLU A 21 3.67 6.65 -8.60
C GLU A 21 3.60 5.88 -9.92
N ASN A 22 3.39 4.56 -9.88
CA ASN A 22 3.28 3.72 -11.09
C ASN A 22 2.06 4.09 -11.95
N VAL A 23 0.93 4.47 -11.33
CA VAL A 23 -0.24 4.97 -12.07
C VAL A 23 0.08 6.31 -12.72
N ARG A 24 0.71 7.25 -11.99
CA ARG A 24 1.16 8.53 -12.55
C ARG A 24 2.07 8.31 -13.75
N ASP A 25 3.11 7.49 -13.60
CA ASP A 25 4.10 7.26 -14.65
C ASP A 25 3.46 6.64 -15.89
N SER A 26 2.52 5.71 -15.70
CA SER A 26 1.76 5.12 -16.80
C SER A 26 0.89 6.14 -17.54
N LEU A 27 0.27 7.07 -16.81
CA LEU A 27 -0.56 8.13 -17.38
C LEU A 27 0.29 9.19 -18.09
N VAL A 28 1.42 9.58 -17.51
CA VAL A 28 2.38 10.51 -18.14
C VAL A 28 2.93 9.91 -19.43
N ALA A 29 3.28 8.62 -19.43
CA ALA A 29 3.69 7.91 -20.64
C ALA A 29 2.59 7.85 -21.70
N ALA A 30 1.32 7.89 -21.29
CA ALA A 30 0.15 7.98 -22.17
C ALA A 30 -0.20 9.41 -22.60
N GLY A 31 0.62 10.42 -22.24
CA GLY A 31 0.46 11.81 -22.67
C GLY A 31 -0.33 12.69 -21.70
N PHE A 32 -0.51 12.26 -20.45
CA PHE A 32 -1.07 13.12 -19.41
C PHE A 32 0.00 14.08 -18.88
N SER A 33 -0.39 15.31 -18.54
CA SER A 33 0.45 16.28 -17.87
C SER A 33 0.35 16.12 -16.34
N GLU A 34 1.49 16.18 -15.66
CA GLU A 34 1.52 16.16 -14.18
C GLU A 34 1.31 17.57 -13.65
N ASP A 35 0.08 18.03 -13.62
CA ASP A 35 -0.32 19.36 -13.19
C ASP A 35 -1.80 19.40 -12.74
N ALA A 36 -2.22 20.53 -12.17
CA ALA A 36 -3.61 20.83 -11.84
C ALA A 36 -4.31 21.60 -12.98
N GLY A 37 -3.99 21.25 -14.23
CA GLY A 37 -4.46 21.98 -15.41
C GLY A 37 -5.96 21.89 -15.64
N THR A 38 -6.48 22.91 -16.32
CA THR A 38 -7.88 23.03 -16.74
C THR A 38 -8.03 23.10 -18.25
N GLU A 39 -6.94 23.00 -18.97
CA GLU A 39 -6.93 22.97 -20.43
C GLU A 39 -7.39 21.61 -20.98
N PRO A 40 -7.86 21.54 -22.23
CA PRO A 40 -8.18 20.27 -22.85
C PRO A 40 -6.97 19.31 -22.85
N GLY A 41 -7.20 18.06 -22.43
CA GLY A 41 -6.18 17.03 -22.33
C GLY A 41 -6.31 16.19 -21.08
N GLY A 42 -5.29 15.36 -20.84
CA GLY A 42 -5.17 14.53 -19.64
C GLY A 42 -4.30 15.18 -18.60
N HIS A 43 -4.73 15.16 -17.35
CA HIS A 43 -4.00 15.69 -16.21
C HIS A 43 -3.94 14.64 -15.10
N VAL A 44 -2.85 14.64 -14.33
CA VAL A 44 -2.67 13.73 -13.20
C VAL A 44 -1.99 14.47 -12.05
N LEU A 45 -2.44 14.18 -10.83
CA LEU A 45 -1.80 14.63 -9.58
C LEU A 45 -1.62 13.46 -8.65
N VAL A 46 -0.49 13.44 -7.95
CA VAL A 46 -0.21 12.49 -6.86
C VAL A 46 -0.06 13.25 -5.56
N GLN A 47 -0.77 12.79 -4.52
CA GLN A 47 -0.62 13.29 -3.17
C GLN A 47 -0.49 12.12 -2.19
N GLY A 48 0.73 11.89 -1.71
CA GLY A 48 1.01 10.73 -0.87
C GLY A 48 0.75 9.42 -1.61
N GLY A 49 -0.09 8.57 -1.05
CA GLY A 49 -0.52 7.32 -1.67
C GLY A 49 -1.78 7.43 -2.53
N ALA A 50 -2.26 8.65 -2.81
CA ALA A 50 -3.44 8.90 -3.63
C ALA A 50 -3.06 9.46 -5.00
N VAL A 51 -3.79 9.10 -6.04
CA VAL A 51 -3.67 9.65 -7.38
C VAL A 51 -5.05 10.11 -7.85
N ILE A 52 -5.09 11.28 -8.49
CA ILE A 52 -6.27 11.84 -9.13
C ILE A 52 -5.88 12.12 -10.58
N ALA A 53 -6.64 11.57 -11.52
CA ALA A 53 -6.45 11.87 -12.94
C ALA A 53 -7.77 12.25 -13.57
N TRP A 54 -7.71 13.18 -14.52
CA TRP A 54 -8.90 13.60 -15.25
C TRP A 54 -8.56 13.91 -16.70
N TRP A 55 -9.59 13.85 -17.53
CA TRP A 55 -9.50 14.20 -18.94
C TRP A 55 -10.53 15.27 -19.27
N ILE A 56 -10.07 16.37 -19.88
CA ILE A 56 -10.90 17.46 -20.36
C ILE A 56 -10.94 17.40 -21.89
N PRO A 57 -12.09 17.16 -22.50
CA PRO A 57 -12.24 17.20 -23.95
C PRO A 57 -12.22 18.66 -24.46
N GLU A 58 -11.83 18.89 -25.73
CA GLU A 58 -11.85 20.22 -26.36
C GLU A 58 -13.22 20.90 -26.31
N ASN A 59 -14.31 20.10 -26.37
CA ASN A 59 -15.68 20.59 -26.27
C ASN A 59 -16.37 19.94 -25.06
N PRO A 60 -16.16 20.45 -23.83
CA PRO A 60 -16.69 19.85 -22.62
C PRO A 60 -18.22 19.96 -22.58
N ARG A 61 -18.87 18.84 -22.28
CA ARG A 61 -20.30 18.79 -22.00
C ARG A 61 -20.52 18.89 -20.49
N PRO A 62 -21.68 19.38 -20.01
CA PRO A 62 -21.97 19.50 -18.59
C PRO A 62 -22.26 18.12 -17.94
N ARG A 63 -21.39 17.16 -18.15
CA ARG A 63 -21.47 15.79 -17.61
C ARG A 63 -20.08 15.33 -17.22
N MET A 64 -19.99 14.73 -16.02
CA MET A 64 -18.78 14.14 -15.52
C MET A 64 -19.00 12.63 -15.31
N ARG A 65 -17.99 11.82 -15.59
CA ARG A 65 -17.93 10.41 -15.24
C ARG A 65 -16.79 10.24 -14.24
N ILE A 66 -17.09 9.66 -13.08
CA ILE A 66 -16.12 9.46 -12.02
C ILE A 66 -15.96 7.95 -11.81
N ILE A 67 -14.70 7.49 -11.78
CA ILE A 67 -14.32 6.13 -11.41
C ILE A 67 -13.45 6.26 -10.17
N GLY A 68 -13.76 5.52 -9.13
CA GLY A 68 -12.97 5.49 -7.90
C GLY A 68 -12.55 4.06 -7.57
N SER A 69 -11.33 3.92 -7.08
CA SER A 69 -10.80 2.69 -6.51
C SER A 69 -9.83 3.04 -5.39
N HIS A 70 -9.33 2.05 -4.66
CA HIS A 70 -8.30 2.25 -3.64
C HIS A 70 -6.92 1.90 -4.20
N THR A 71 -5.87 2.48 -3.64
CA THR A 71 -4.45 2.21 -3.94
C THR A 71 -3.77 1.41 -2.82
N ASP A 72 -4.35 1.38 -1.63
CA ASP A 72 -3.86 0.66 -0.46
C ASP A 72 -4.28 -0.81 -0.46
N SER A 73 -3.74 -1.59 0.47
CA SER A 73 -4.12 -2.98 0.70
C SER A 73 -3.98 -3.30 2.19
N PRO A 74 -4.80 -4.24 2.72
CA PRO A 74 -4.63 -4.70 4.09
C PRO A 74 -3.23 -5.26 4.33
N GLY A 75 -2.68 -5.00 5.52
CA GLY A 75 -1.33 -5.42 5.84
C GLY A 75 -0.92 -5.14 7.27
N LEU A 76 0.39 -5.15 7.51
CA LEU A 76 0.99 -4.80 8.79
C LEU A 76 1.76 -3.49 8.63
N MET A 77 1.45 -2.50 9.45
CA MET A 77 2.12 -1.19 9.45
C MET A 77 3.05 -1.07 10.66
N LEU A 78 4.28 -0.59 10.44
CA LEU A 78 5.20 -0.28 11.53
C LEU A 78 4.62 0.84 12.40
N LYS A 79 4.75 0.69 13.71
CA LYS A 79 4.45 1.77 14.67
C LYS A 79 5.53 2.86 14.58
N PRO A 80 5.25 4.07 15.05
CA PRO A 80 6.22 5.18 15.02
C PRO A 80 7.54 4.89 15.77
N ASP A 81 7.49 4.07 16.82
CA ASP A 81 8.66 3.56 17.55
C ASP A 81 8.57 2.02 17.57
N PRO A 82 9.03 1.38 16.49
CA PRO A 82 8.76 -0.04 16.30
C PRO A 82 9.73 -0.98 16.98
N ASP A 83 10.93 -0.50 17.39
CA ASP A 83 11.99 -1.38 17.89
C ASP A 83 11.66 -1.92 19.29
N VAL A 84 11.57 -3.24 19.38
CA VAL A 84 11.30 -3.97 20.62
C VAL A 84 12.28 -5.12 20.77
N VAL A 85 12.83 -5.30 21.96
CA VAL A 85 13.59 -6.50 22.33
C VAL A 85 12.79 -7.27 23.38
N ARG A 86 12.40 -8.47 23.06
CA ARG A 86 11.64 -9.34 23.95
C ARG A 86 12.12 -10.78 23.84
N GLU A 87 12.32 -11.44 24.96
CA GLU A 87 12.80 -12.83 25.05
C GLU A 87 14.09 -13.07 24.24
N GLY A 88 14.97 -12.05 24.18
CA GLY A 88 16.23 -12.13 23.43
C GLY A 88 16.08 -11.93 21.91
N PHE A 89 14.87 -11.73 21.38
CA PHE A 89 14.62 -11.47 19.97
C PHE A 89 14.44 -9.98 19.70
N ARG A 90 15.05 -9.50 18.63
CA ARG A 90 14.74 -8.19 18.04
C ARG A 90 13.43 -8.30 17.27
N GLN A 91 12.48 -7.49 17.64
CA GLN A 91 11.14 -7.49 17.06
C GLN A 91 10.76 -6.08 16.61
N LEU A 92 9.79 -6.00 15.72
CA LEU A 92 9.21 -4.74 15.29
C LEU A 92 7.72 -4.72 15.66
N ALA A 93 7.35 -3.69 16.42
CA ALA A 93 5.94 -3.47 16.75
C ALA A 93 5.18 -2.99 15.53
N VAL A 94 4.08 -3.67 15.23
CA VAL A 94 3.22 -3.38 14.08
C VAL A 94 1.78 -3.17 14.51
N GLU A 95 1.03 -2.48 13.66
CA GLU A 95 -0.42 -2.41 13.70
C GLU A 95 -1.02 -3.16 12.53
N VAL A 96 -2.14 -3.81 12.77
CA VAL A 96 -2.93 -4.44 11.71
C VAL A 96 -3.70 -3.36 10.97
N TYR A 97 -3.42 -3.19 9.69
CA TYR A 97 -4.11 -2.24 8.83
C TYR A 97 -5.16 -2.93 7.98
N GLY A 98 -6.40 -2.45 8.06
CA GLY A 98 -7.53 -3.04 7.35
C GLY A 98 -7.90 -4.43 7.86
N GLY A 99 -8.33 -5.30 6.98
CA GLY A 99 -8.74 -6.68 7.28
C GLY A 99 -7.86 -7.74 6.60
N PRO A 100 -6.56 -7.87 6.95
CA PRO A 100 -5.71 -8.88 6.34
C PRO A 100 -6.11 -10.28 6.78
N ILE A 101 -5.95 -11.25 5.89
CA ILE A 101 -6.06 -12.67 6.21
C ILE A 101 -4.77 -13.07 6.93
N LEU A 102 -4.74 -12.95 8.27
CA LEU A 102 -3.51 -13.09 9.07
C LEU A 102 -2.80 -14.42 8.84
N SER A 103 -3.52 -15.52 8.65
CA SER A 103 -2.92 -16.83 8.37
C SER A 103 -2.05 -16.85 7.11
N SER A 104 -2.32 -15.97 6.16
CA SER A 104 -1.52 -15.86 4.94
C SER A 104 -0.20 -15.10 5.14
N TRP A 105 0.01 -14.48 6.30
CA TRP A 105 1.21 -13.69 6.65
C TRP A 105 2.23 -14.49 7.45
N PHE A 106 1.79 -15.61 8.08
CA PHE A 106 2.68 -16.41 8.92
C PHE A 106 3.72 -17.15 8.10
N ASP A 107 4.93 -17.28 8.68
CA ASP A 107 6.08 -18.01 8.15
C ASP A 107 6.55 -17.60 6.75
N ARG A 108 6.13 -16.44 6.29
CA ARG A 108 6.56 -15.84 5.02
C ARG A 108 7.72 -14.87 5.23
N GLU A 109 8.56 -14.78 4.23
CA GLU A 109 9.56 -13.72 4.15
C GLU A 109 8.86 -12.42 3.77
N LEU A 110 8.98 -11.43 4.65
CA LEU A 110 8.33 -10.14 4.52
C LEU A 110 9.36 -9.04 4.28
N ARG A 111 9.01 -8.10 3.41
CA ARG A 111 9.74 -6.86 3.16
C ARG A 111 8.96 -5.66 3.67
N PHE A 112 9.66 -4.57 3.92
CA PHE A 112 9.05 -3.28 4.16
C PHE A 112 9.01 -2.48 2.87
N ALA A 113 7.89 -1.82 2.61
CA ALA A 113 7.72 -0.91 1.51
C ALA A 113 6.82 0.25 1.92
N GLY A 114 7.19 1.46 1.53
CA GLY A 114 6.45 2.65 1.94
C GLY A 114 7.20 3.91 1.63
N ARG A 115 6.90 4.98 2.36
CA ARG A 115 7.55 6.27 2.24
C ARG A 115 8.27 6.61 3.54
N VAL A 116 9.50 7.07 3.42
CA VAL A 116 10.28 7.63 4.53
C VAL A 116 10.40 9.14 4.37
N ALA A 117 10.32 9.87 5.47
CA ALA A 117 10.62 11.29 5.53
C ALA A 117 11.97 11.47 6.23
N LEU A 118 12.84 12.26 5.63
CA LEU A 118 14.15 12.59 6.19
C LEU A 118 14.09 13.88 7.02
N ILE A 119 15.15 14.11 7.81
CA ILE A 119 15.24 15.30 8.69
C ILE A 119 15.22 16.61 7.90
N ASP A 120 15.71 16.60 6.67
CA ASP A 120 15.69 17.75 5.77
C ASP A 120 14.31 18.03 5.14
N GLY A 121 13.29 17.22 5.49
CA GLY A 121 11.93 17.32 4.97
C GLY A 121 11.70 16.60 3.64
N SER A 122 12.73 16.05 3.01
CA SER A 122 12.57 15.25 1.80
C SER A 122 11.87 13.92 2.11
N THR A 123 11.17 13.38 1.10
CA THR A 123 10.49 12.09 1.23
C THR A 123 10.91 11.16 0.10
N HIS A 124 11.09 9.89 0.43
CA HIS A 124 11.52 8.88 -0.53
C HIS A 124 10.64 7.65 -0.41
N THR A 125 10.20 7.12 -1.55
CA THR A 125 9.55 5.83 -1.65
C THR A 125 10.61 4.74 -1.62
N VAL A 126 10.45 3.79 -0.69
CA VAL A 126 11.47 2.76 -0.42
C VAL A 126 10.86 1.37 -0.35
N SER A 127 11.67 0.38 -0.73
CA SER A 127 11.36 -1.03 -0.55
C SER A 127 12.64 -1.77 -0.14
N THR A 128 12.53 -2.64 0.87
CA THR A 128 13.65 -3.46 1.34
C THR A 128 13.63 -4.83 0.66
N PRO A 129 14.73 -5.57 0.67
CA PRO A 129 14.66 -7.03 0.53
C PRO A 129 13.85 -7.67 1.68
N PRO A 130 13.51 -8.95 1.61
CA PRO A 130 12.90 -9.67 2.72
C PRO A 130 13.82 -9.67 3.94
N ILE A 131 13.36 -9.09 5.05
CA ILE A 131 14.15 -8.92 6.29
C ILE A 131 13.36 -9.23 7.56
N ALA A 132 12.11 -9.61 7.44
CA ALA A 132 11.22 -9.87 8.58
C ALA A 132 10.37 -11.11 8.34
N ARG A 133 9.82 -11.64 9.42
CA ARG A 133 8.90 -12.78 9.41
C ARG A 133 7.94 -12.65 10.58
N VAL A 134 6.69 -13.03 10.40
CA VAL A 134 5.73 -13.26 11.48
C VAL A 134 5.69 -14.77 11.73
N PRO A 135 6.21 -15.25 12.87
CA PRO A 135 6.19 -16.68 13.16
C PRO A 135 4.77 -17.17 13.39
N ASN A 136 4.47 -18.37 12.90
CA ASN A 136 3.22 -19.05 13.21
C ASN A 136 3.27 -19.54 14.66
N PRO A 137 2.29 -19.19 15.52
CA PRO A 137 2.22 -19.72 16.85
C PRO A 137 2.00 -21.25 16.82
N VAL A 138 2.96 -21.98 17.36
CA VAL A 138 3.02 -23.47 17.29
C VAL A 138 1.92 -24.16 18.09
N SER A 139 1.27 -23.48 19.04
CA SER A 139 0.27 -24.09 19.91
C SER A 139 -1.07 -23.40 19.79
N TYR A 140 -1.96 -23.99 19.03
CA TYR A 140 -3.37 -23.60 18.97
C TYR A 140 -4.22 -24.11 20.14
N THR A 141 -3.66 -24.96 21.01
CA THR A 141 -4.38 -25.60 22.12
C THR A 141 -4.86 -24.63 23.18
N HIS A 142 -4.44 -23.36 23.16
CA HIS A 142 -4.87 -22.34 24.10
C HIS A 142 -5.71 -21.21 23.48
N LEU A 143 -6.07 -21.31 22.22
CA LEU A 143 -6.96 -20.34 21.56
C LEU A 143 -8.45 -20.73 21.64
N THR A 144 -8.76 -21.88 22.18
CA THR A 144 -10.12 -22.15 22.63
C THR A 144 -10.31 -21.49 23.98
N LEU A 145 -10.94 -20.32 23.98
CA LEU A 145 -11.51 -19.76 25.20
C LEU A 145 -12.32 -20.85 25.89
N PRO A 146 -12.08 -21.14 27.20
CA PRO A 146 -12.96 -22.03 27.93
C PRO A 146 -14.35 -21.40 27.87
N THR A 147 -15.26 -22.02 27.16
CA THR A 147 -16.68 -21.70 27.24
C THR A 147 -17.12 -22.21 28.59
N ASN A 148 -16.98 -21.40 29.62
CA ASN A 148 -17.72 -21.60 30.86
C ASN A 148 -19.20 -21.42 30.53
N ARG A 149 -19.83 -22.50 30.13
CA ARG A 149 -21.26 -22.69 30.34
C ARG A 149 -21.39 -23.31 31.72
N GLU A 150 -21.45 -22.48 32.72
CA GLU A 150 -22.11 -22.84 33.98
C GLU A 150 -23.56 -22.47 33.79
N GLY A 151 -24.44 -23.49 33.98
CA GLY A 151 -25.88 -23.40 33.89
C GLY A 151 -26.55 -22.62 35.03
#